data_5936219dbc010f7acf312601b15fd3d3
#
_entry.id   5936219dbc010f7acf312601b15fd3d3
#
_cell.length_a   1.000
_cell.length_b   1.000
_cell.length_c   1.000
_cell.angle_alpha   90.00
_cell.angle_beta   90.00
_cell.angle_gamma   90.00
#
_symmetry.space_group_name_H-M   'P 1'
#
loop_
_entity.id
_entity.type
_entity.pdbx_description
1 polymer ?
#
loop_
_entity_poly.entity_id
_entity_poly.type
_entity_poly.pdbx_seq_one_letter_code
_entity_poly.pdbx_strand_id
1 'polypeptide(L)'
;VEAALDGLAAASGDGGIIVGIGRDRSPVEAAEAAAFAVRHRERGVVAMGLTGDEAGRPADDFAEAFRVAREGGLAVVPHAGESGPASSVRNTVELLSPDRVCHGVRAVEDPGLIRELAERRICLDIAITGNVM
;
A
#
# COMPACT_ATOMS: atom_id res chain seq x y z
N VAL A 1 -4.09 6.40 15.89
CA VAL A 1 -5.10 5.72 15.06
C VAL A 1 -6.46 5.73 15.75
N GLU A 2 -6.58 5.40 17.05
CA GLU A 2 -7.86 5.34 17.77
C GLU A 2 -8.69 6.64 17.63
N ALA A 3 -8.09 7.81 17.92
CA ALA A 3 -8.76 9.10 17.76
C ALA A 3 -9.23 9.38 16.31
N ALA A 4 -8.50 8.88 15.31
CA ALA A 4 -8.92 8.99 13.91
C ALA A 4 -10.14 8.11 13.60
N LEU A 5 -10.19 6.91 14.20
CA LEU A 5 -11.34 6.01 14.08
C LEU A 5 -12.58 6.59 14.76
N ASP A 6 -12.41 7.20 15.93
CA ASP A 6 -13.49 7.88 16.64
C ASP A 6 -14.00 9.08 15.85
N GLY A 7 -13.09 9.86 15.25
CA GLY A 7 -13.43 10.97 14.37
C GLY A 7 -14.17 10.51 13.11
N LEU A 8 -13.74 9.41 12.48
CA LEU A 8 -14.42 8.83 11.33
C LEU A 8 -15.86 8.39 11.70
N ALA A 9 -16.01 7.71 12.83
CA ALA A 9 -17.33 7.26 13.30
C ALA A 9 -18.28 8.42 13.62
N ALA A 10 -17.75 9.59 14.02
CA ALA A 10 -18.53 10.79 14.29
C ALA A 10 -18.82 11.62 13.02
N ALA A 11 -18.10 11.39 11.93
CA ALA A 11 -18.31 12.10 10.68
C ALA A 11 -19.54 11.59 9.93
N SER A 12 -20.24 12.49 9.27
CA SER A 12 -21.31 12.14 8.33
C SER A 12 -20.71 11.96 6.93
N GLY A 13 -20.53 10.74 6.47
CA GLY A 13 -20.04 10.47 5.12
C GLY A 13 -19.40 9.09 4.99
N ASP A 14 -19.23 8.66 3.76
CA ASP A 14 -18.53 7.41 3.43
C ASP A 14 -17.03 7.66 3.41
N GLY A 15 -16.31 7.02 4.30
CA GLY A 15 -14.85 7.13 4.37
C GLY A 15 -14.23 5.90 5.02
N GLY A 16 -12.91 5.74 4.86
CA GLY A 16 -12.16 4.67 5.47
C GLY A 16 -10.75 5.11 5.81
N ILE A 17 -10.11 4.40 6.73
CA ILE A 17 -8.73 4.65 7.13
C ILE A 17 -7.81 3.63 6.48
N ILE A 18 -6.75 4.10 5.85
CA ILE A 18 -5.61 3.28 5.42
C ILE A 18 -4.56 3.34 6.53
N VAL A 19 -4.20 2.18 7.07
CA VAL A 19 -3.09 2.09 8.03
C VAL A 19 -1.79 1.96 7.24
N GLY A 20 -0.97 3.02 7.28
CA GLY A 20 0.35 3.04 6.63
C GLY A 20 1.44 2.50 7.54
N ILE A 21 2.34 1.71 6.98
CA ILE A 21 3.61 1.31 7.60
C ILE A 21 4.78 1.95 6.81
N GLY A 22 5.71 2.57 7.52
CA GLY A 22 6.92 3.12 6.91
C GLY A 22 7.93 2.03 6.59
N ARG A 23 8.62 2.16 5.46
CA ARG A 23 9.72 1.24 5.06
C ARG A 23 10.92 1.29 6.02
N ASP A 24 10.99 2.28 6.92
CA ASP A 24 11.97 2.38 8.00
C ASP A 24 11.68 1.43 9.17
N ARG A 25 10.50 0.81 9.21
CA ARG A 25 10.08 -0.11 10.27
C ARG A 25 10.59 -1.52 10.03
N SER A 26 10.74 -2.26 11.13
CA SER A 26 11.12 -3.67 11.09
C SER A 26 9.95 -4.55 10.61
N PRO A 27 10.23 -5.78 10.13
CA PRO A 27 9.17 -6.76 9.82
C PRO A 27 8.27 -7.07 11.01
N VAL A 28 8.78 -7.01 12.24
CA VAL A 28 7.99 -7.23 13.46
C VAL A 28 6.97 -6.10 13.65
N GLU A 29 7.41 -4.85 13.55
CA GLU A 29 6.52 -3.69 13.64
C GLU A 29 5.48 -3.70 12.51
N ALA A 30 5.86 -4.15 11.32
CA ALA A 30 4.93 -4.31 10.21
C ALA A 30 3.85 -5.36 10.50
N ALA A 31 4.22 -6.50 11.09
CA ALA A 31 3.28 -7.53 11.51
C ALA A 31 2.33 -7.04 12.60
N GLU A 32 2.83 -6.27 13.58
CA GLU A 32 2.00 -5.64 14.61
C GLU A 32 1.02 -4.63 14.02
N ALA A 33 1.46 -3.82 13.05
CA ALA A 33 0.61 -2.87 12.34
C ALA A 33 -0.50 -3.59 11.53
N ALA A 34 -0.17 -4.69 10.86
CA ALA A 34 -1.14 -5.50 10.14
C ALA A 34 -2.19 -6.09 11.09
N ALA A 35 -1.75 -6.69 12.21
CA ALA A 35 -2.65 -7.24 13.22
C ALA A 35 -3.54 -6.15 13.83
N PHE A 36 -2.99 -4.96 14.08
CA PHE A 36 -3.76 -3.80 14.51
C PHE A 36 -4.81 -3.40 13.47
N ALA A 37 -4.42 -3.25 12.22
CA ALA A 37 -5.32 -2.85 11.13
C ALA A 37 -6.50 -3.84 10.98
N VAL A 38 -6.22 -5.15 11.00
CA VAL A 38 -7.24 -6.20 10.92
C VAL A 38 -8.22 -6.13 12.09
N ARG A 39 -7.74 -5.94 13.34
CA ARG A 39 -8.61 -5.81 14.51
C ARG A 39 -9.56 -4.62 14.43
N HIS A 40 -9.21 -3.58 13.67
CA HIS A 40 -10.00 -2.35 13.56
C HIS A 40 -10.78 -2.25 12.24
N ARG A 41 -10.84 -3.32 11.46
CA ARG A 41 -11.55 -3.36 10.18
C ARG A 41 -13.02 -2.92 10.33
N GLU A 42 -13.73 -3.47 11.30
CA GLU A 42 -15.13 -3.15 11.56
C GLU A 42 -15.35 -1.70 12.09
N ARG A 43 -14.27 -1.03 12.49
CA ARG A 43 -14.28 0.39 12.89
C ARG A 43 -13.93 1.35 11.76
N GLY A 44 -13.75 0.84 10.53
CA GLY A 44 -13.49 1.67 9.36
C GLY A 44 -12.05 1.64 8.86
N VAL A 45 -11.19 0.73 9.32
CA VAL A 45 -9.93 0.44 8.63
C VAL A 45 -10.23 -0.38 7.38
N VAL A 46 -9.90 0.16 6.21
CA VAL A 46 -10.25 -0.45 4.92
C VAL A 46 -9.05 -1.01 4.18
N ALA A 47 -7.85 -0.54 4.47
CA ALA A 47 -6.64 -0.94 3.76
C ALA A 47 -5.39 -0.82 4.61
N MET A 48 -4.32 -1.49 4.15
CA MET A 48 -2.95 -1.31 4.62
C MET A 48 -2.08 -0.78 3.49
N GLY A 49 -1.25 0.23 3.79
CA GLY A 49 -0.32 0.88 2.87
C GLY A 49 1.14 0.70 3.29
N LEU A 50 2.05 0.80 2.33
CA LEU A 50 3.51 0.82 2.53
C LEU A 50 4.03 2.15 2.01
N THR A 51 4.79 2.90 2.83
CA THR A 51 5.29 4.25 2.52
C THR A 51 6.79 4.37 2.80
N GLY A 52 7.42 5.43 2.33
CA GLY A 52 8.83 5.74 2.58
C GLY A 52 9.76 5.33 1.45
N ASP A 53 11.07 5.42 1.70
CA ASP A 53 12.11 5.26 0.68
C ASP A 53 12.13 3.84 0.09
N GLU A 54 11.89 3.75 -1.21
CA GLU A 54 11.87 2.50 -1.95
C GLU A 54 13.27 1.92 -2.17
N ALA A 55 14.30 2.78 -2.30
CA ALA A 55 15.66 2.35 -2.62
C ALA A 55 16.33 1.62 -1.46
N GLY A 56 16.01 2.04 -0.21
CA GLY A 56 16.62 1.49 0.99
C GLY A 56 15.97 0.20 1.49
N ARG A 57 14.69 0.01 1.22
CA ARG A 57 13.90 -1.09 1.81
C ARG A 57 12.87 -1.63 0.81
N PRO A 58 13.18 -2.71 0.12
CA PRO A 58 12.27 -3.35 -0.85
C PRO A 58 11.02 -3.94 -0.16
N ALA A 59 10.05 -4.35 -0.97
CA ALA A 59 8.77 -4.88 -0.48
C ALA A 59 8.88 -6.23 0.24
N ASP A 60 9.99 -6.95 0.04
CA ASP A 60 10.25 -8.30 0.57
C ASP A 60 10.07 -8.38 2.09
N ASP A 61 10.63 -7.41 2.82
CA ASP A 61 10.59 -7.34 4.29
C ASP A 61 9.16 -7.22 4.84
N PHE A 62 8.20 -6.85 4.00
CA PHE A 62 6.82 -6.55 4.38
C PHE A 62 5.81 -7.58 3.87
N ALA A 63 6.23 -8.53 3.05
CA ALA A 63 5.33 -9.49 2.40
C ALA A 63 4.42 -10.22 3.38
N GLU A 64 4.95 -10.67 4.52
CA GLU A 64 4.18 -11.37 5.54
C GLU A 64 3.12 -10.48 6.19
N ALA A 65 3.44 -9.23 6.51
CA ALA A 65 2.49 -8.29 7.09
C ALA A 65 1.32 -8.00 6.13
N PHE A 66 1.61 -7.84 4.84
CA PHE A 66 0.59 -7.63 3.82
C PHE A 66 -0.23 -8.89 3.53
N ARG A 67 0.36 -10.07 3.65
CA ARG A 67 -0.40 -11.34 3.61
C ARG A 67 -1.44 -11.40 4.74
N VAL A 68 -1.02 -11.09 5.98
CA VAL A 68 -1.92 -11.03 7.15
C VAL A 68 -3.04 -10.01 6.95
N ALA A 69 -2.71 -8.81 6.46
CA ALA A 69 -3.71 -7.77 6.19
C ALA A 69 -4.77 -8.25 5.18
N ARG A 70 -4.32 -8.87 4.07
CA ARG A 70 -5.20 -9.41 3.03
C ARG A 70 -6.09 -10.54 3.56
N GLU A 71 -5.53 -11.50 4.27
CA GLU A 71 -6.28 -12.60 4.89
C GLU A 71 -7.30 -12.10 5.91
N GLY A 72 -7.00 -10.96 6.57
CA GLY A 72 -7.91 -10.24 7.44
C GLY A 72 -8.98 -9.42 6.71
N GLY A 73 -9.00 -9.44 5.37
CA GLY A 73 -10.01 -8.78 4.55
C GLY A 73 -9.75 -7.29 4.29
N LEU A 74 -8.51 -6.82 4.45
CA LEU A 74 -8.09 -5.45 4.11
C LEU A 74 -7.58 -5.38 2.67
N ALA A 75 -7.83 -4.26 2.02
CA ALA A 75 -7.18 -3.94 0.75
C ALA A 75 -5.68 -3.64 0.96
N VAL A 76 -4.88 -3.88 -0.07
CA VAL A 76 -3.43 -3.66 -0.09
C VAL A 76 -3.10 -2.50 -1.04
N VAL A 77 -2.57 -1.40 -0.48
CA VAL A 77 -2.36 -0.13 -1.19
C VAL A 77 -0.94 0.41 -0.93
N PRO A 78 0.11 -0.28 -1.39
CA PRO A 78 1.50 0.16 -1.21
C PRO A 78 1.89 1.30 -2.15
N HIS A 79 2.85 2.13 -1.73
CA HIS A 79 3.57 3.04 -2.62
C HIS A 79 4.69 2.27 -3.35
N ALA A 80 4.80 2.46 -4.65
CA ALA A 80 5.90 1.95 -5.46
C ALA A 80 6.04 2.74 -6.77
N GLY A 81 7.25 2.88 -7.28
CA GLY A 81 7.53 3.60 -8.51
C GLY A 81 7.34 5.11 -8.42
N GLU A 82 7.45 5.68 -7.23
CA GLU A 82 7.58 7.12 -7.01
C GLU A 82 9.05 7.55 -7.16
N SER A 83 9.91 7.01 -6.31
CA SER A 83 11.36 7.22 -6.32
C SER A 83 12.13 6.00 -6.85
N GLY A 84 11.59 4.82 -6.69
CA GLY A 84 12.16 3.57 -7.16
C GLY A 84 11.89 3.28 -8.65
N PRO A 85 12.70 2.44 -9.31
CA PRO A 85 12.56 2.08 -10.72
C PRO A 85 11.32 1.20 -10.98
N ALA A 86 11.02 0.91 -12.26
CA ALA A 86 9.95 -0.01 -12.64
C ALA A 86 10.04 -1.37 -11.94
N SER A 87 11.25 -1.86 -11.67
CA SER A 87 11.47 -3.10 -10.90
C SER A 87 10.94 -3.04 -9.47
N SER A 88 10.91 -1.85 -8.84
CA SER A 88 10.28 -1.68 -7.51
C SER A 88 8.76 -1.90 -7.60
N VAL A 89 8.13 -1.38 -8.66
CA VAL A 89 6.70 -1.62 -8.91
C VAL A 89 6.46 -3.12 -9.14
N ARG A 90 7.28 -3.76 -9.98
CA ARG A 90 7.17 -5.19 -10.28
C ARG A 90 7.27 -6.04 -9.01
N ASN A 91 8.31 -5.85 -8.20
CA ASN A 91 8.49 -6.56 -6.93
C ASN A 91 7.29 -6.35 -6.00
N THR A 92 6.80 -5.12 -5.89
CA THR A 92 5.63 -4.80 -5.06
C THR A 92 4.39 -5.57 -5.55
N VAL A 93 4.18 -5.63 -6.86
CA VAL A 93 3.03 -6.33 -7.48
C VAL A 93 3.13 -7.84 -7.27
N GLU A 94 4.31 -8.42 -7.41
CA GLU A 94 4.55 -9.85 -7.25
C GLU A 94 4.43 -10.29 -5.78
N LEU A 95 5.04 -9.54 -4.87
CA LEU A 95 5.17 -9.93 -3.46
C LEU A 95 3.94 -9.56 -2.62
N LEU A 96 3.36 -8.39 -2.86
CA LEU A 96 2.26 -7.89 -2.04
C LEU A 96 0.88 -8.11 -2.68
N SER A 97 0.83 -8.44 -3.98
CA SER A 97 -0.41 -8.62 -4.74
C SER A 97 -1.42 -7.47 -4.51
N PRO A 98 -1.06 -6.21 -4.77
CA PRO A 98 -1.84 -5.04 -4.38
C PRO A 98 -3.16 -4.94 -5.15
N ASP A 99 -4.15 -4.33 -4.51
CA ASP A 99 -5.40 -3.91 -5.15
C ASP A 99 -5.21 -2.60 -5.92
N ARG A 100 -4.32 -1.73 -5.39
CA ARG A 100 -3.91 -0.45 -5.98
C ARG A 100 -2.44 -0.21 -5.66
N VAL A 101 -1.74 0.53 -6.51
CA VAL A 101 -0.38 1.01 -6.23
C VAL A 101 -0.41 2.54 -6.21
N CYS A 102 -0.01 3.15 -5.10
CA CYS A 102 0.18 4.59 -5.05
C CYS A 102 1.40 4.95 -5.90
N HIS A 103 1.28 6.00 -6.68
CA HIS A 103 2.21 6.46 -7.72
C HIS A 103 2.28 5.51 -8.93
N GLY A 104 3.22 4.59 -8.96
CA GLY A 104 3.41 3.66 -10.08
C GLY A 104 3.94 4.30 -11.35
N VAL A 105 4.34 5.59 -11.33
CA VAL A 105 4.71 6.37 -12.52
C VAL A 105 5.89 5.78 -13.28
N ARG A 106 6.85 5.17 -12.57
CA ARG A 106 8.02 4.53 -13.17
C ARG A 106 7.71 3.20 -13.88
N ALA A 107 6.48 2.68 -13.74
CA ALA A 107 6.06 1.50 -14.50
C ALA A 107 6.10 1.73 -16.02
N VAL A 108 6.00 2.99 -16.47
CA VAL A 108 6.12 3.38 -17.90
C VAL A 108 7.46 2.96 -18.53
N GLU A 109 8.50 2.76 -17.71
CA GLU A 109 9.83 2.32 -18.17
C GLU A 109 9.86 0.84 -18.61
N ASP A 110 8.84 0.06 -18.24
CA ASP A 110 8.68 -1.35 -18.59
C ASP A 110 7.32 -1.61 -19.25
N PRO A 111 7.27 -1.65 -20.59
CA PRO A 111 6.02 -1.93 -21.30
C PRO A 111 5.39 -3.29 -20.99
N GLY A 112 6.19 -4.26 -20.53
CA GLY A 112 5.70 -5.56 -20.07
C GLY A 112 4.93 -5.43 -18.77
N LEU A 113 5.47 -4.65 -17.84
CA LEU A 113 4.81 -4.35 -16.58
C LEU A 113 3.49 -3.58 -16.78
N ILE A 114 3.45 -2.61 -17.68
CA ILE A 114 2.20 -1.88 -18.01
C ILE A 114 1.11 -2.84 -18.50
N ARG A 115 1.45 -3.81 -19.37
CA ARG A 115 0.49 -4.82 -19.83
C ARG A 115 -0.01 -5.69 -18.68
N GLU A 116 0.91 -6.16 -17.84
CA GLU A 116 0.57 -6.97 -16.65
C GLU A 116 -0.37 -6.23 -15.70
N LEU A 117 -0.07 -4.97 -15.36
CA LEU A 117 -0.91 -4.13 -14.52
C LEU A 117 -2.32 -3.99 -15.08
N ALA A 118 -2.43 -3.77 -16.40
CA ALA A 118 -3.72 -3.66 -17.09
C ALA A 118 -4.50 -4.99 -17.08
N GLU A 119 -3.85 -6.12 -17.39
CA GLU A 119 -4.46 -7.45 -17.36
C GLU A 119 -4.97 -7.83 -15.97
N ARG A 120 -4.19 -7.52 -14.94
CA ARG A 120 -4.54 -7.75 -13.53
C ARG A 120 -5.49 -6.69 -12.98
N ARG A 121 -5.81 -5.65 -13.75
CA ARG A 121 -6.66 -4.51 -13.35
C ARG A 121 -6.18 -3.80 -12.09
N ILE A 122 -4.87 -3.70 -11.90
CA ILE A 122 -4.28 -2.98 -10.78
C ILE A 122 -4.36 -1.47 -11.06
N CYS A 123 -5.02 -0.72 -10.17
CA CYS A 123 -5.14 0.73 -10.29
C CYS A 123 -3.84 1.41 -9.86
N LEU A 124 -3.41 2.44 -10.59
CA LEU A 124 -2.32 3.33 -10.20
C LEU A 124 -2.89 4.67 -9.73
N ASP A 125 -2.53 5.10 -8.52
CA ASP A 125 -2.95 6.39 -7.93
C ASP A 125 -1.91 7.46 -8.21
N ILE A 126 -1.92 8.01 -9.41
CA ILE A 126 -0.91 8.96 -9.87
C ILE A 126 -1.15 10.36 -9.27
N ALA A 127 -0.21 10.85 -8.49
CA ALA A 127 -0.19 12.20 -7.97
C ALA A 127 0.47 13.15 -9.00
N ILE A 128 -0.31 13.67 -9.95
CA ILE A 128 0.19 14.40 -11.13
C ILE A 128 1.18 15.51 -10.74
N THR A 129 0.85 16.33 -9.77
CA THR A 129 1.70 17.43 -9.32
C THR A 129 2.92 16.93 -8.54
N GLY A 130 2.73 15.97 -7.63
CA GLY A 130 3.82 15.43 -6.79
C GLY A 130 4.84 14.61 -7.57
N ASN A 131 4.41 13.91 -8.60
CA ASN A 131 5.28 13.03 -9.39
C ASN A 131 6.11 13.75 -10.47
N VAL A 132 5.93 15.06 -10.68
CA VAL A 132 6.72 15.86 -11.65
C VAL A 132 7.68 16.84 -10.98
N MET A 133 7.74 16.88 -9.66
CA MET A 133 8.67 17.70 -8.87
C MET A 133 9.91 16.88 -8.47
#